data_d7e5d0121596a3e42a824f3fe08ba2ce
#
_entry.id   d7e5d0121596a3e42a824f3fe08ba2ce
#
_cell.length_a   1.000
_cell.length_b   1.000
_cell.length_c   1.000
_cell.angle_alpha   90.00
_cell.angle_beta   90.00
_cell.angle_gamma   90.00
#
_symmetry.space_group_name_H-M   'P 1'
#
loop_
_entity.id
_entity.type
_entity.pdbx_description
1 polymer ?
#
loop_
_entity_poly.entity_id
_entity_poly.type
_entity_poly.pdbx_seq_one_letter_code
_entity_poly.pdbx_strand_id
1 'polypeptide(L)'
;MIILGEADYLNEIKKIGEVICISEFGSYRTEYWNKDRSDIDLVVVVKPKVSFMDTLDIEDEILELSKQYYNYDNIHLTFVLFKDFPIKYARFAVDSNKKYIIEEELWYDFQHYVLKYARNNSNFEKMLKIDEQYSYFGGIADESLL
;
A
#
# COMPACT_ATOMS: atom_id res chain seq x y z
N MET A 1 20.86 19.37 3.27
CA MET A 1 19.95 18.24 3.53
C MET A 1 20.74 16.94 3.59
N ILE A 2 20.52 16.15 4.61
CA ILE A 2 21.16 14.83 4.72
C ILE A 2 20.36 13.85 3.86
N ILE A 3 21.04 13.20 2.92
CA ILE A 3 20.41 12.18 2.08
C ILE A 3 20.68 10.83 2.72
N LEU A 4 19.61 10.09 3.01
CA LEU A 4 19.73 8.72 3.53
C LEU A 4 19.93 7.75 2.37
N GLY A 5 20.88 6.83 2.52
CA GLY A 5 20.96 5.67 1.64
C GLY A 5 19.86 4.65 1.98
N GLU A 6 19.65 3.66 1.10
CA GLU A 6 18.63 2.64 1.31
C GLU A 6 18.82 1.87 2.62
N ALA A 7 20.07 1.43 2.90
CA ALA A 7 20.35 0.66 4.11
C ALA A 7 20.05 1.47 5.38
N ASP A 8 20.41 2.75 5.39
CA ASP A 8 20.15 3.62 6.54
C ASP A 8 18.66 3.89 6.70
N TYR A 9 17.94 4.09 5.59
CA TYR A 9 16.49 4.25 5.59
C TYR A 9 15.82 3.04 6.21
N LEU A 10 16.17 1.84 5.76
CA LEU A 10 15.60 0.60 6.29
C LEU A 10 15.91 0.42 7.78
N ASN A 11 17.13 0.74 8.20
CA ASN A 11 17.51 0.64 9.61
C ASN A 11 16.74 1.61 10.49
N GLU A 12 16.55 2.85 10.05
CA GLU A 12 15.79 3.84 10.80
C GLU A 12 14.31 3.46 10.89
N ILE A 13 13.72 2.97 9.82
CA ILE A 13 12.34 2.48 9.82
C ILE A 13 12.21 1.28 10.77
N LYS A 14 13.17 0.37 10.75
CA LYS A 14 13.17 -0.80 11.65
C LYS A 14 13.22 -0.40 13.12
N LYS A 15 13.94 0.65 13.47
CA LYS A 15 14.02 1.16 14.85
C LYS A 15 12.67 1.65 15.38
N ILE A 16 11.76 2.09 14.51
CA ILE A 16 10.41 2.48 14.90
C ILE A 16 9.66 1.26 15.47
N GLY A 17 9.92 0.07 14.89
CA GLY A 17 9.41 -1.18 15.45
C GLY A 17 7.99 -1.55 15.06
N GLU A 18 7.28 -0.67 14.35
CA GLU A 18 5.84 -0.82 14.05
C GLU A 18 5.57 -1.22 12.60
N VAL A 19 6.58 -1.14 11.74
CA VAL A 19 6.42 -1.26 10.29
C VAL A 19 6.83 -2.64 9.79
N ILE A 20 6.01 -3.24 8.94
CA ILE A 20 6.32 -4.51 8.25
C ILE A 20 6.96 -4.24 6.90
N CYS A 21 6.38 -3.32 6.12
CA CYS A 21 6.79 -3.08 4.74
C CYS A 21 6.39 -1.68 4.31
N ILE A 22 7.21 -1.06 3.48
CA ILE A 22 6.86 0.17 2.77
C ILE A 22 6.91 -0.14 1.28
N SER A 23 5.82 0.13 0.56
CA SER A 23 5.70 -0.17 -0.86
C SER A 23 5.39 1.09 -1.65
N GLU A 24 6.09 1.27 -2.78
CA GLU A 24 5.77 2.36 -3.71
C GLU A 24 4.57 1.97 -4.56
N PHE A 25 3.68 2.93 -4.80
CA PHE A 25 2.58 2.73 -5.73
C PHE A 25 2.26 4.04 -6.47
N GLY A 26 1.30 3.98 -7.39
CA GLY A 26 0.92 5.15 -8.16
C GLY A 26 1.88 5.44 -9.30
N SER A 27 2.03 6.72 -9.64
CA SER A 27 2.75 7.14 -10.84
C SER A 27 4.28 7.17 -10.69
N TYR A 28 4.81 7.12 -9.48
CA TYR A 28 6.26 7.21 -9.26
C TYR A 28 6.98 6.07 -10.00
N ARG A 29 8.08 6.38 -10.63
CA ARG A 29 8.87 5.50 -11.52
C ARG A 29 8.15 5.12 -12.81
N THR A 30 7.09 5.84 -13.16
CA THR A 30 6.42 5.68 -14.46
C THR A 30 6.65 6.93 -15.32
N GLU A 31 6.35 6.84 -16.60
CA GLU A 31 6.45 7.97 -17.52
C GLU A 31 5.47 9.11 -17.20
N TYR A 32 4.43 8.82 -16.42
CA TYR A 32 3.42 9.81 -16.03
C TYR A 32 3.82 10.65 -14.83
N TRP A 33 4.90 10.29 -14.12
CA TRP A 33 5.34 11.01 -12.94
C TRP A 33 6.07 12.29 -13.32
N ASN A 34 5.64 13.39 -12.71
CA ASN A 34 6.23 14.71 -12.94
C ASN A 34 6.82 15.22 -11.63
N LYS A 35 8.13 15.46 -11.62
CA LYS A 35 8.88 15.84 -10.43
C LYS A 35 8.35 17.08 -9.71
N ASP A 36 7.78 18.03 -10.45
CA ASP A 36 7.31 19.29 -9.87
C ASP A 36 5.87 19.25 -9.39
N ARG A 37 5.10 18.24 -9.76
CA ARG A 37 3.65 18.17 -9.53
C ARG A 37 3.18 16.89 -8.85
N SER A 38 3.86 15.80 -9.08
CA SER A 38 3.40 14.48 -8.63
C SER A 38 3.87 14.19 -7.21
N ASP A 39 3.05 13.43 -6.48
CA ASP A 39 3.42 12.89 -5.18
C ASP A 39 4.17 11.57 -5.36
N ILE A 40 5.03 11.25 -4.40
CA ILE A 40 5.50 9.88 -4.25
C ILE A 40 4.56 9.21 -3.26
N ASP A 41 3.80 8.22 -3.75
CA ASP A 41 2.82 7.52 -2.93
C ASP A 41 3.41 6.25 -2.35
N LEU A 42 3.33 6.12 -1.02
CA LEU A 42 3.84 4.98 -0.28
C LEU A 42 2.73 4.33 0.53
N VAL A 43 2.65 3.00 0.47
CA VAL A 43 1.80 2.22 1.37
C VAL A 43 2.68 1.68 2.48
N VAL A 44 2.30 1.96 3.72
CA VAL A 44 3.00 1.49 4.91
C VAL A 44 2.14 0.41 5.57
N VAL A 45 2.60 -0.84 5.53
CA VAL A 45 1.93 -1.96 6.19
C VAL A 45 2.50 -2.08 7.60
N VAL A 46 1.63 -2.07 8.61
CA VAL A 46 2.05 -2.08 10.01
C VAL A 46 1.74 -3.42 10.69
N LYS A 47 2.40 -3.66 11.82
CA LYS A 47 2.31 -4.91 12.57
C LYS A 47 0.90 -5.13 13.14
N PRO A 48 0.55 -6.40 13.46
CA PRO A 48 -0.81 -6.74 13.93
C PRO A 48 -1.31 -5.94 15.13
N LYS A 49 -0.41 -5.53 16.02
CA LYS A 49 -0.78 -4.78 17.24
C LYS A 49 -1.06 -3.31 16.98
N VAL A 50 -0.65 -2.80 15.84
CA VAL A 50 -0.71 -1.37 15.56
C VAL A 50 -2.14 -0.99 15.16
N SER A 51 -2.72 -0.04 15.89
CA SER A 51 -4.04 0.49 15.60
C SER A 51 -3.93 1.74 14.72
N PHE A 52 -5.07 2.22 14.23
CA PHE A 52 -5.11 3.48 13.50
C PHE A 52 -4.54 4.65 14.33
N MET A 53 -4.87 4.70 15.61
CA MET A 53 -4.34 5.76 16.47
C MET A 53 -2.83 5.69 16.61
N ASP A 54 -2.29 4.47 16.68
CA ASP A 54 -0.84 4.28 16.75
C ASP A 54 -0.14 4.78 15.48
N THR A 55 -0.77 4.67 14.31
CA THR A 55 -0.19 5.18 13.06
C THR A 55 0.00 6.69 13.08
N LEU A 56 -0.86 7.41 13.78
CA LEU A 56 -0.71 8.86 13.92
C LEU A 56 0.56 9.24 14.66
N ASP A 57 0.99 8.40 15.60
CA ASP A 57 2.20 8.66 16.39
C ASP A 57 3.49 8.45 15.59
N ILE A 58 3.47 7.59 14.59
CA ILE A 58 4.66 7.26 13.81
C ILE A 58 4.70 7.92 12.43
N GLU A 59 3.59 8.52 12.01
CA GLU A 59 3.45 9.09 10.66
C GLU A 59 4.52 10.14 10.37
N ASP A 60 4.70 11.11 11.27
CA ASP A 60 5.64 12.21 11.05
C ASP A 60 7.07 11.71 10.93
N GLU A 61 7.44 10.73 11.74
CA GLU A 61 8.79 10.17 11.70
C GLU A 61 9.05 9.42 10.39
N ILE A 62 8.11 8.60 9.96
CA ILE A 62 8.23 7.88 8.69
C ILE A 62 8.26 8.86 7.52
N LEU A 63 7.42 9.89 7.57
CA LEU A 63 7.35 10.90 6.52
C LEU A 63 8.69 11.63 6.39
N GLU A 64 9.28 12.05 7.50
CA GLU A 64 10.57 12.75 7.49
C GLU A 64 11.70 11.88 6.96
N LEU A 65 11.77 10.62 7.40
CA LEU A 65 12.76 9.66 6.89
C LEU A 65 12.58 9.43 5.38
N SER A 66 11.35 9.33 4.93
CA SER A 66 11.05 9.11 3.51
C SER A 66 11.45 10.33 2.65
N LYS A 67 11.20 11.53 3.14
CA LYS A 67 11.65 12.75 2.45
C LYS A 67 13.16 12.78 2.30
N GLN A 68 13.88 12.38 3.33
CA GLN A 68 15.34 12.32 3.28
C GLN A 68 15.84 11.25 2.32
N TYR A 69 15.19 10.08 2.32
CA TYR A 69 15.59 8.99 1.44
C TYR A 69 15.32 9.31 -0.03
N TYR A 70 14.12 9.78 -0.34
CA TYR A 70 13.75 10.11 -1.72
C TYR A 70 14.30 11.47 -2.18
N ASN A 71 14.81 12.28 -1.25
CA ASN A 71 15.22 13.65 -1.51
C ASN A 71 14.10 14.44 -2.22
N TYR A 72 12.90 14.34 -1.67
CA TYR A 72 11.70 14.92 -2.27
C TYR A 72 10.67 15.20 -1.17
N ASP A 73 10.04 16.39 -1.21
CA ASP A 73 9.17 16.82 -0.14
C ASP A 73 7.72 16.35 -0.28
N ASN A 74 7.29 16.06 -1.50
CA ASN A 74 5.89 15.76 -1.76
C ASN A 74 5.63 14.26 -1.68
N ILE A 75 5.58 13.75 -0.44
CA ILE A 75 5.39 12.33 -0.17
C ILE A 75 4.06 12.13 0.54
N HIS A 76 3.28 11.17 0.05
CA HIS A 76 1.99 10.79 0.62
C HIS A 76 2.06 9.37 1.19
N LEU A 77 1.72 9.23 2.47
CA LEU A 77 1.72 7.93 3.14
C LEU A 77 0.28 7.43 3.29
N THR A 78 0.06 6.18 2.96
CA THR A 78 -1.19 5.47 3.23
C THR A 78 -0.87 4.28 4.11
N PHE A 79 -1.44 4.25 5.33
CA PHE A 79 -1.23 3.14 6.25
C PHE A 79 -2.24 2.04 6.02
N VAL A 80 -1.77 0.80 6.05
CA VAL A 80 -2.60 -0.40 5.97
C VAL A 80 -2.40 -1.20 7.24
N LEU A 81 -3.47 -1.38 8.01
CA LEU A 81 -3.43 -2.21 9.20
C LEU A 81 -3.38 -3.67 8.79
N PHE A 82 -2.75 -4.51 9.60
CA PHE A 82 -2.54 -5.91 9.25
C PHE A 82 -3.85 -6.65 8.94
N LYS A 83 -4.94 -6.30 9.62
CA LYS A 83 -6.25 -6.93 9.41
C LYS A 83 -7.04 -6.35 8.25
N ASP A 84 -6.56 -5.27 7.65
CA ASP A 84 -7.24 -4.60 6.55
C ASP A 84 -6.81 -5.14 5.18
N PHE A 85 -6.37 -6.38 5.13
CA PHE A 85 -5.92 -7.00 3.89
C PHE A 85 -6.97 -7.00 2.76
N PRO A 86 -8.30 -6.88 3.00
CA PRO A 86 -9.28 -6.79 1.90
C PRO A 86 -9.28 -5.47 1.14
N ILE A 87 -8.74 -4.39 1.70
CA ILE A 87 -8.77 -3.08 1.04
C ILE A 87 -7.81 -3.01 -0.14
N LYS A 88 -8.11 -2.11 -1.09
CA LYS A 88 -7.32 -1.99 -2.32
C LYS A 88 -5.85 -1.66 -2.07
N TYR A 89 -5.54 -0.88 -1.03
CA TYR A 89 -4.17 -0.50 -0.73
C TYR A 89 -3.32 -1.68 -0.26
N ALA A 90 -3.93 -2.67 0.38
CA ALA A 90 -3.25 -3.91 0.72
C ALA A 90 -2.78 -4.63 -0.55
N ARG A 91 -3.65 -4.68 -1.57
CA ARG A 91 -3.30 -5.27 -2.85
C ARG A 91 -2.21 -4.47 -3.58
N PHE A 92 -2.27 -3.14 -3.52
CA PHE A 92 -1.22 -2.29 -4.08
C PHE A 92 0.14 -2.59 -3.44
N ALA A 93 0.17 -2.79 -2.12
CA ALA A 93 1.41 -3.14 -1.43
C ALA A 93 1.99 -4.46 -1.93
N VAL A 94 1.14 -5.48 -2.11
CA VAL A 94 1.58 -6.80 -2.57
C VAL A 94 2.04 -6.76 -4.02
N ASP A 95 1.35 -6.04 -4.88
CA ASP A 95 1.64 -5.99 -6.32
C ASP A 95 2.76 -5.01 -6.66
N SER A 96 3.21 -4.19 -5.73
CA SER A 96 4.24 -3.19 -5.97
C SER A 96 5.53 -3.80 -6.52
N ASN A 97 6.10 -3.17 -7.53
CA ASN A 97 7.39 -3.57 -8.10
C ASN A 97 8.57 -3.13 -7.24
N LYS A 98 8.39 -2.15 -6.37
CA LYS A 98 9.44 -1.69 -5.46
C LYS A 98 8.87 -1.60 -4.06
N LYS A 99 9.34 -2.48 -3.20
CA LYS A 99 8.93 -2.51 -1.80
C LYS A 99 10.14 -2.74 -0.91
N TYR A 100 10.04 -2.21 0.30
CA TYR A 100 11.07 -2.34 1.32
C TYR A 100 10.48 -3.17 2.45
N ILE A 101 10.93 -4.42 2.53
CA ILE A 101 10.44 -5.38 3.52
C ILE A 101 11.29 -5.22 4.79
N ILE A 102 10.63 -4.84 5.89
CA ILE A 102 11.28 -4.61 7.18
C ILE A 102 11.23 -5.87 8.05
N GLU A 103 10.05 -6.51 8.11
CA GLU A 103 9.83 -7.73 8.89
C GLU A 103 9.37 -8.83 7.95
N GLU A 104 10.30 -9.68 7.56
CA GLU A 104 10.11 -10.64 6.47
C GLU A 104 8.99 -11.64 6.75
N GLU A 105 8.98 -12.26 7.93
CA GLU A 105 7.98 -13.27 8.27
C GLU A 105 6.57 -12.69 8.28
N LEU A 106 6.40 -11.52 8.89
CA LEU A 106 5.11 -10.84 8.93
C LEU A 106 4.67 -10.37 7.54
N TRP A 107 5.61 -10.00 6.70
CA TRP A 107 5.30 -9.66 5.32
C TRP A 107 4.74 -10.84 4.54
N TYR A 108 5.36 -12.02 4.67
CA TYR A 108 4.86 -13.22 4.00
C TYR A 108 3.48 -13.61 4.51
N ASP A 109 3.22 -13.49 5.80
CA ASP A 109 1.89 -13.72 6.36
C ASP A 109 0.86 -12.76 5.77
N PHE A 110 1.18 -11.48 5.74
CA PHE A 110 0.30 -10.46 5.18
C PHE A 110 0.01 -10.72 3.70
N GLN A 111 1.05 -10.97 2.93
CA GLN A 111 0.94 -11.29 1.50
C GLN A 111 0.04 -12.51 1.28
N HIS A 112 0.22 -13.54 2.09
CA HIS A 112 -0.60 -14.74 2.01
C HIS A 112 -2.08 -14.43 2.24
N TYR A 113 -2.41 -13.64 3.25
CA TYR A 113 -3.80 -13.28 3.54
C TYR A 113 -4.42 -12.45 2.42
N VAL A 114 -3.69 -11.49 1.88
CA VAL A 114 -4.18 -10.66 0.77
C VAL A 114 -4.48 -11.52 -0.45
N LEU A 115 -3.54 -12.38 -0.85
CA LEU A 115 -3.70 -13.22 -2.03
C LEU A 115 -4.77 -14.29 -1.83
N LYS A 116 -4.88 -14.85 -0.64
CA LYS A 116 -5.93 -15.81 -0.31
C LYS A 116 -7.32 -15.17 -0.38
N TYR A 117 -7.46 -13.97 0.17
CA TYR A 117 -8.71 -13.22 0.08
C TYR A 117 -9.09 -12.97 -1.38
N ALA A 118 -8.16 -12.46 -2.18
CA ALA A 118 -8.41 -12.17 -3.59
C ALA A 118 -8.83 -13.42 -4.36
N ARG A 119 -8.15 -14.55 -4.13
CA ARG A 119 -8.47 -15.81 -4.80
C ARG A 119 -9.84 -16.34 -4.42
N ASN A 120 -10.18 -16.30 -3.12
CA ASN A 120 -11.43 -16.86 -2.61
C ASN A 120 -12.65 -16.03 -2.99
N ASN A 121 -12.49 -14.75 -3.25
CA ASN A 121 -13.60 -13.83 -3.47
C ASN A 121 -13.77 -13.39 -4.93
N SER A 122 -12.81 -13.66 -5.80
CA SER A 122 -12.87 -13.18 -7.18
C SER A 122 -14.08 -13.71 -7.97
N ASN A 123 -14.38 -14.99 -7.82
CA ASN A 123 -15.54 -15.59 -8.52
C ASN A 123 -16.86 -15.06 -8.01
N PHE A 124 -16.98 -14.89 -6.70
CA PHE A 124 -18.18 -14.34 -6.09
C PHE A 124 -18.41 -12.89 -6.55
N GLU A 125 -17.37 -12.09 -6.57
CA GLU A 125 -17.45 -10.72 -7.06
C GLU A 125 -17.87 -10.65 -8.53
N LYS A 126 -17.35 -11.55 -9.36
CA LYS A 126 -17.75 -11.64 -10.77
C LYS A 126 -19.22 -12.01 -10.91
N MET A 127 -19.70 -12.94 -10.11
CA MET A 127 -21.11 -13.32 -10.11
C MET A 127 -22.01 -12.15 -9.72
N LEU A 128 -21.64 -11.40 -8.70
CA LEU A 128 -22.39 -10.21 -8.29
C LEU A 128 -22.47 -9.18 -9.41
N LYS A 129 -21.37 -8.95 -10.10
CA LYS A 129 -21.34 -8.00 -11.22
C LYS A 129 -22.23 -8.45 -12.37
N ILE A 130 -22.25 -9.72 -12.67
CA ILE A 130 -23.13 -10.28 -13.70
C ILE A 130 -24.60 -10.08 -13.31
N ASP A 131 -24.96 -10.41 -12.08
CA ASP A 131 -26.32 -10.24 -11.57
C ASP A 131 -26.75 -8.77 -11.61
N GLU A 132 -25.89 -7.87 -11.23
CA GLU A 132 -26.15 -6.43 -11.30
C GLU A 132 -26.36 -5.96 -12.72
N GLN A 133 -25.58 -6.45 -13.67
CA GLN A 133 -25.76 -6.13 -15.08
C GLN A 133 -27.12 -6.56 -15.61
N TYR A 134 -27.54 -7.77 -15.26
CA TYR A 134 -28.87 -8.26 -15.64
C TYR A 134 -30.00 -7.47 -14.99
N SER A 135 -29.82 -7.08 -13.75
CA SER A 135 -30.78 -6.26 -13.02
C SER A 135 -30.98 -4.91 -13.65
N TYR A 136 -29.94 -4.39 -14.28
CA TYR A 136 -30.03 -3.06 -14.86
C TYR A 136 -30.78 -3.03 -16.17
N PHE A 137 -30.45 -3.74 -17.17
CA PHE A 137 -31.10 -3.57 -18.47
C PHE A 137 -30.87 -4.75 -19.39
N GLY A 138 -30.89 -5.91 -18.89
CA GLY A 138 -30.64 -7.03 -19.77
C GLY A 138 -29.31 -6.91 -20.47
N GLY A 139 -28.27 -6.53 -19.77
CA GLY A 139 -26.92 -6.56 -20.29
C GLY A 139 -26.29 -5.22 -20.59
N ILE A 140 -26.96 -4.11 -20.27
CA ILE A 140 -26.28 -2.82 -20.31
C ILE A 140 -25.47 -2.70 -19.03
N ALA A 141 -24.19 -2.92 -19.14
CA ALA A 141 -23.29 -2.80 -18.01
C ALA A 141 -22.99 -1.34 -17.75
N ASP A 142 -23.08 -0.94 -16.51
CA ASP A 142 -22.44 0.26 -16.06
C ASP A 142 -20.94 -0.01 -16.08
N GLU A 143 -20.16 0.87 -16.73
CA GLU A 143 -18.70 0.71 -16.83
C GLU A 143 -18.04 0.59 -15.47
N SER A 144 -18.61 1.19 -14.45
CA SER A 144 -18.10 1.08 -13.08
C SER A 144 -18.20 -0.32 -12.51
N LEU A 145 -18.99 -1.20 -13.11
CA LEU A 145 -19.15 -2.59 -12.68
C LEU A 145 -18.11 -3.51 -13.32
N LEU A 146 -17.41 -3.01 -14.30
CA LEU A 146 -16.36 -3.75 -14.99
C LEU A 146 -15.00 -3.49 -14.33
#